data_0a425738abfbc9619fde998bdea1904e
#
_entry.id   0a425738abfbc9619fde998bdea1904e
#
_cell.length_a   1.000
_cell.length_b   1.000
_cell.length_c   1.000
_cell.angle_alpha   90.00
_cell.angle_beta   90.00
_cell.angle_gamma   90.00
#
_symmetry.space_group_name_H-M   'P 1'
#
loop_
_entity.id
_entity.type
_entity.pdbx_description
1 polymer ?
#
loop_
_entity_poly.entity_id
_entity_poly.type
_entity_poly.pdbx_seq_one_letter_code
_entity_poly.pdbx_strand_id
1 'polypeptide(L)'
;MRRLFPALVLLLAALAYFELAWAPFYAFPPPEPFRGEHWYNPYAGYRGGGLLANFHAHSEAWGGLTFGNTPRHELHAMYEKRGYDVIGISDYMSLSPSEGSDGEIYVSSYEHGFTPGRHHHTVIGADHVTWFDYPLGGSTRQKQDVIDELRASAPFLVVNHPTKAQSFSISDLEQLTGYDAVEVATKYGVWDDFWDAALSAGRPVWGMAADDGHAQTETDPGSHLGIGAVVIHTQERTRDGVLRALREGRFHSLYTRQNEGPIALELCEIEGGQLHVRVGEDASVIRFYGPHGDLRHQVTGRPEASYALGADDPYVRVEVIAHGAVLYLNPVLRWDGVALPKPTARVLLGTTWAVRIAGALAVAALTWLAARALRPGSQGTALAAPSGVRNST
;
A
#
# COMPACT_ATOMS: atom_id res chain seq x y z
N MET A 1 -4.10 -42.95 8.67
CA MET A 1 -4.99 -42.28 7.70
C MET A 1 -6.36 -41.88 8.26
N ARG A 2 -7.11 -42.76 8.96
CA ARG A 2 -8.47 -42.43 9.49
C ARG A 2 -8.56 -41.21 10.41
N ARG A 3 -7.51 -40.86 11.19
CA ARG A 3 -7.49 -39.70 12.11
C ARG A 3 -6.97 -38.40 11.47
N LEU A 4 -6.29 -38.50 10.34
CA LEU A 4 -5.75 -37.32 9.61
C LEU A 4 -6.85 -36.61 8.81
N PHE A 5 -7.80 -37.35 8.27
CA PHE A 5 -8.87 -36.79 7.46
C PHE A 5 -9.75 -35.78 8.24
N PRO A 6 -10.28 -36.10 9.44
CA PRO A 6 -11.06 -35.13 10.19
C PRO A 6 -10.25 -33.93 10.67
N ALA A 7 -8.97 -34.10 11.01
CA ALA A 7 -8.10 -32.98 11.36
C ALA A 7 -7.92 -32.02 10.16
N LEU A 8 -7.76 -32.54 8.96
CA LEU A 8 -7.69 -31.74 7.75
C LEU A 8 -9.03 -31.00 7.48
N VAL A 9 -10.16 -31.68 7.64
CA VAL A 9 -11.49 -31.04 7.46
C VAL A 9 -11.68 -29.88 8.46
N LEU A 10 -11.26 -30.06 9.72
CA LEU A 10 -11.34 -29.01 10.72
C LEU A 10 -10.41 -27.83 10.43
N LEU A 11 -9.20 -28.11 9.97
CA LEU A 11 -8.26 -27.06 9.56
C LEU A 11 -8.84 -26.24 8.38
N LEU A 12 -9.37 -26.92 7.36
CA LEU A 12 -10.01 -26.26 6.21
C LEU A 12 -11.25 -25.46 6.61
N ALA A 13 -12.06 -26.00 7.54
CA ALA A 13 -13.24 -25.29 8.05
C ALA A 13 -12.85 -24.04 8.86
N ALA A 14 -11.80 -24.13 9.68
CA ALA A 14 -11.26 -22.98 10.42
C ALA A 14 -10.68 -21.91 9.46
N LEU A 15 -9.93 -22.33 8.44
CA LEU A 15 -9.43 -21.43 7.42
C LEU A 15 -10.57 -20.77 6.64
N ALA A 16 -11.57 -21.55 6.21
CA ALA A 16 -12.73 -21.00 5.53
C ALA A 16 -13.53 -20.03 6.42
N TYR A 17 -13.65 -20.31 7.72
CA TYR A 17 -14.26 -19.39 8.67
C TYR A 17 -13.48 -18.07 8.75
N PHE A 18 -12.15 -18.15 8.88
CA PHE A 18 -11.28 -16.97 8.92
C PHE A 18 -11.40 -16.15 7.64
N GLU A 19 -11.31 -16.78 6.49
CA GLU A 19 -11.38 -16.10 5.19
C GLU A 19 -12.76 -15.50 4.87
N LEU A 20 -13.85 -16.19 5.21
CA LEU A 20 -15.18 -15.81 4.75
C LEU A 20 -16.00 -15.04 5.79
N ALA A 21 -15.74 -15.25 7.08
CA ALA A 21 -16.59 -14.73 8.16
C ALA A 21 -15.88 -13.78 9.13
N TRP A 22 -14.55 -13.80 9.21
CA TRP A 22 -13.81 -13.03 10.23
C TRP A 22 -13.76 -11.55 9.90
N ALA A 23 -13.44 -11.17 8.65
CA ALA A 23 -13.36 -9.77 8.26
C ALA A 23 -14.65 -9.01 8.57
N PRO A 24 -14.60 -7.83 9.20
CA PRO A 24 -15.77 -7.01 9.46
C PRO A 24 -16.54 -6.67 8.18
N PHE A 25 -17.82 -6.41 8.32
CA PHE A 25 -18.61 -5.74 7.30
C PHE A 25 -18.51 -4.24 7.50
N TYR A 26 -18.26 -3.51 6.43
CA TYR A 26 -18.07 -2.07 6.47
C TYR A 26 -19.20 -1.32 5.74
N ALA A 27 -19.54 -0.16 6.26
CA ALA A 27 -20.18 0.90 5.52
C ALA A 27 -19.09 1.85 5.06
N PHE A 28 -18.72 1.79 3.78
CA PHE A 28 -17.76 2.69 3.19
C PHE A 28 -18.37 4.09 3.01
N PRO A 29 -17.60 5.16 3.22
CA PRO A 29 -18.09 6.51 2.94
C PRO A 29 -18.31 6.66 1.41
N PRO A 30 -19.40 7.32 0.99
CA PRO A 30 -19.63 7.60 -0.42
C PRO A 30 -18.51 8.48 -0.97
N PRO A 31 -18.27 8.45 -2.31
CA PRO A 31 -17.40 9.42 -2.94
C PRO A 31 -17.92 10.84 -2.73
N GLU A 32 -17.08 11.70 -2.18
CA GLU A 32 -17.38 13.11 -1.99
C GLU A 32 -16.19 13.95 -2.47
N PRO A 33 -16.34 14.74 -3.57
CA PRO A 33 -15.27 15.58 -4.05
C PRO A 33 -14.78 16.56 -2.99
N PHE A 34 -13.50 16.91 -3.02
CA PHE A 34 -12.94 17.94 -2.15
C PHE A 34 -13.68 19.26 -2.33
N ARG A 35 -13.96 19.95 -1.24
CA ARG A 35 -14.76 21.18 -1.21
C ARG A 35 -14.14 22.22 -0.27
N GLY A 36 -14.46 23.46 -0.48
CA GLY A 36 -14.03 24.59 0.33
C GLY A 36 -13.63 25.79 -0.52
N GLU A 37 -13.39 26.91 0.13
CA GLU A 37 -13.01 28.16 -0.53
C GLU A 37 -11.49 28.29 -0.68
N HIS A 38 -10.72 27.45 0.02
CA HIS A 38 -9.27 27.50 0.04
C HIS A 38 -8.65 26.36 -0.78
N TRP A 39 -7.37 26.54 -1.10
CA TRP A 39 -6.55 25.51 -1.70
C TRP A 39 -5.49 25.05 -0.71
N TYR A 40 -5.47 23.75 -0.40
CA TYR A 40 -4.31 23.12 0.24
C TYR A 40 -3.24 22.91 -0.81
N ASN A 41 -2.10 23.55 -0.63
CA ASN A 41 -0.94 23.37 -1.51
C ASN A 41 0.22 22.74 -0.70
N PRO A 42 0.58 21.47 -0.95
CA PRO A 42 1.70 20.84 -0.24
C PRO A 42 3.06 21.46 -0.57
N TYR A 43 3.12 22.30 -1.60
CA TYR A 43 4.34 23.00 -2.04
C TYR A 43 4.43 24.44 -1.54
N ALA A 44 3.52 24.88 -0.68
CA ALA A 44 3.53 26.26 -0.19
C ALA A 44 4.90 26.61 0.41
N GLY A 45 5.56 27.65 -0.15
CA GLY A 45 6.90 28.07 0.26
C GLY A 45 8.06 27.21 -0.25
N TYR A 46 7.82 26.20 -1.10
CA TYR A 46 8.86 25.41 -1.73
C TYR A 46 9.65 26.25 -2.76
N ARG A 47 10.99 26.14 -2.72
CA ARG A 47 11.90 26.88 -3.61
C ARG A 47 13.05 25.98 -4.08
N GLY A 48 12.73 24.75 -4.46
CA GLY A 48 13.72 23.79 -4.92
C GLY A 48 14.43 23.02 -3.79
N GLY A 49 15.10 21.93 -4.17
CA GLY A 49 15.81 21.03 -3.27
C GLY A 49 14.92 20.06 -2.52
N GLY A 50 15.50 19.32 -1.60
CA GLY A 50 14.81 18.34 -0.80
C GLY A 50 15.71 17.13 -0.48
N LEU A 51 15.15 16.15 0.23
CA LEU A 51 15.80 14.89 0.53
C LEU A 51 15.38 13.85 -0.49
N LEU A 52 16.36 13.27 -1.20
CA LEU A 52 16.08 12.16 -2.12
C LEU A 52 15.88 10.88 -1.30
N ALA A 53 14.75 10.19 -1.52
CA ALA A 53 14.37 9.02 -0.74
C ALA A 53 13.79 7.90 -1.60
N ASN A 54 13.98 6.66 -1.16
CA ASN A 54 13.23 5.49 -1.61
C ASN A 54 12.76 4.70 -0.38
N PHE A 55 11.54 4.17 -0.42
CA PHE A 55 10.94 3.42 0.68
C PHE A 55 10.50 2.01 0.28
N HIS A 56 10.74 1.58 -0.97
CA HIS A 56 10.38 0.25 -1.44
C HIS A 56 11.53 -0.40 -2.19
N ALA A 57 12.31 -1.17 -1.46
CA ALA A 57 13.40 -1.98 -1.98
C ALA A 57 13.60 -3.22 -1.09
N HIS A 58 14.06 -4.31 -1.69
CA HIS A 58 14.23 -5.60 -1.02
C HIS A 58 15.68 -6.05 -1.00
N SER A 59 16.17 -6.34 0.19
CA SER A 59 17.45 -7.02 0.41
C SER A 59 17.27 -8.53 0.53
N GLU A 60 18.38 -9.25 0.67
CA GLU A 60 18.34 -10.66 1.06
C GLU A 60 17.79 -10.79 2.48
N ALA A 61 16.56 -11.32 2.59
CA ALA A 61 15.89 -11.53 3.86
C ALA A 61 15.39 -12.99 3.98
N TRP A 62 15.02 -13.38 5.22
CA TRP A 62 14.50 -14.72 5.53
C TRP A 62 15.39 -15.87 5.04
N GLY A 63 16.74 -15.67 5.06
CA GLY A 63 17.69 -16.67 4.59
C GLY A 63 17.57 -16.97 3.09
N GLY A 64 17.23 -15.99 2.28
CA GLY A 64 17.07 -16.10 0.83
C GLY A 64 15.74 -16.69 0.38
N LEU A 65 14.73 -16.76 1.26
CA LEU A 65 13.39 -17.23 0.88
C LEU A 65 12.55 -16.17 0.18
N THR A 66 12.95 -14.88 0.26
CA THR A 66 12.31 -13.77 -0.42
C THR A 66 13.08 -13.34 -1.66
N PHE A 67 12.49 -12.50 -2.50
CA PHE A 67 13.04 -12.18 -3.82
C PHE A 67 14.25 -11.23 -3.82
N GLY A 68 14.59 -10.56 -2.73
CA GLY A 68 15.80 -9.74 -2.63
C GLY A 68 17.06 -10.62 -2.61
N ASN A 69 18.06 -10.28 -3.43
CA ASN A 69 19.26 -11.10 -3.62
C ASN A 69 20.56 -10.41 -3.18
N THR A 70 20.47 -9.17 -2.72
CA THR A 70 21.63 -8.37 -2.32
C THR A 70 21.67 -8.24 -0.80
N PRO A 71 22.79 -8.47 -0.12
CA PRO A 71 22.92 -8.18 1.29
C PRO A 71 22.51 -6.75 1.62
N ARG A 72 21.81 -6.55 2.75
CA ARG A 72 21.21 -5.27 3.10
C ARG A 72 22.21 -4.11 3.08
N HIS A 73 23.39 -4.29 3.69
CA HIS A 73 24.42 -3.25 3.75
C HIS A 73 24.96 -2.88 2.37
N GLU A 74 25.06 -3.84 1.44
CA GLU A 74 25.46 -3.58 0.06
C GLU A 74 24.38 -2.79 -0.69
N LEU A 75 23.10 -3.19 -0.54
CA LEU A 75 22.00 -2.48 -1.13
C LEU A 75 21.90 -1.04 -0.63
N HIS A 76 22.08 -0.84 0.70
CA HIS A 76 22.13 0.48 1.31
C HIS A 76 23.26 1.34 0.70
N ALA A 77 24.48 0.80 0.61
CA ALA A 77 25.61 1.49 0.01
C ALA A 77 25.39 1.86 -1.47
N MET A 78 24.62 1.04 -2.23
CA MET A 78 24.27 1.35 -3.62
C MET A 78 23.35 2.58 -3.72
N TYR A 79 22.43 2.78 -2.76
CA TYR A 79 21.58 3.97 -2.68
C TYR A 79 22.36 5.19 -2.21
N GLU A 80 23.21 5.06 -1.18
CA GLU A 80 24.10 6.15 -0.72
C GLU A 80 24.96 6.70 -1.86
N LYS A 81 25.58 5.82 -2.64
CA LYS A 81 26.41 6.19 -3.79
C LYS A 81 25.62 6.95 -4.86
N ARG A 82 24.31 6.75 -4.94
CA ARG A 82 23.39 7.48 -5.83
C ARG A 82 22.87 8.79 -5.23
N GLY A 83 23.31 9.15 -4.03
CA GLY A 83 22.95 10.40 -3.38
C GLY A 83 21.59 10.38 -2.67
N TYR A 84 21.08 9.20 -2.31
CA TYR A 84 19.87 9.11 -1.49
C TYR A 84 20.17 9.55 -0.05
N ASP A 85 19.30 10.41 0.48
CA ASP A 85 19.38 10.93 1.86
C ASP A 85 18.58 10.05 2.84
N VAL A 86 17.52 9.37 2.36
CA VAL A 86 16.68 8.49 3.15
C VAL A 86 16.50 7.17 2.39
N ILE A 87 16.96 6.09 3.00
CA ILE A 87 16.98 4.76 2.38
C ILE A 87 16.11 3.81 3.19
N GLY A 88 14.88 3.56 2.69
CA GLY A 88 13.96 2.61 3.27
C GLY A 88 14.09 1.25 2.57
N ILE A 89 14.79 0.30 3.21
CA ILE A 89 14.79 -1.10 2.78
C ILE A 89 13.58 -1.76 3.44
N SER A 90 12.62 -2.17 2.62
CA SER A 90 11.31 -2.65 3.04
C SER A 90 11.13 -4.16 2.82
N ASP A 91 12.01 -4.94 3.42
CA ASP A 91 11.93 -6.40 3.32
C ASP A 91 10.54 -6.91 3.75
N TYR A 92 10.07 -7.98 3.11
CA TYR A 92 8.77 -8.57 3.42
C TYR A 92 8.65 -8.95 4.89
N MET A 93 7.63 -8.37 5.58
CA MET A 93 7.31 -8.68 6.97
C MET A 93 8.52 -8.61 7.91
N SER A 94 9.48 -7.71 7.63
CA SER A 94 10.71 -7.56 8.40
C SER A 94 11.17 -6.11 8.41
N LEU A 95 11.33 -5.55 9.61
CA LEU A 95 11.97 -4.25 9.77
C LEU A 95 13.48 -4.39 9.64
N SER A 96 14.04 -3.58 8.76
CA SER A 96 15.49 -3.46 8.61
C SER A 96 16.03 -2.50 9.66
N PRO A 97 17.14 -2.82 10.35
CA PRO A 97 17.84 -1.85 11.18
C PRO A 97 18.50 -0.76 10.33
N SER A 98 18.97 0.32 10.95
CA SER A 98 19.84 1.28 10.30
C SER A 98 21.16 0.60 9.88
N GLU A 99 21.60 0.86 8.67
CA GLU A 99 22.88 0.35 8.12
C GLU A 99 23.88 1.50 7.90
N GLY A 100 23.44 2.74 8.12
CA GLY A 100 24.21 3.92 7.79
C GLY A 100 25.20 4.35 8.85
N SER A 101 26.01 5.32 8.45
CA SER A 101 26.98 6.00 9.31
C SER A 101 26.31 7.01 10.24
N ASP A 102 27.10 7.59 11.17
CA ASP A 102 26.66 8.70 12.01
C ASP A 102 26.07 9.85 11.15
N GLY A 103 24.81 10.20 11.42
CA GLY A 103 24.08 11.26 10.70
C GLY A 103 23.09 10.77 9.63
N GLU A 104 22.93 9.46 9.42
CA GLU A 104 21.87 8.88 8.60
C GLU A 104 20.49 9.34 9.09
N ILE A 105 19.61 9.66 8.13
CA ILE A 105 18.19 9.88 8.41
C ILE A 105 17.49 8.53 8.29
N TYR A 106 17.56 7.73 9.35
CA TYR A 106 16.92 6.43 9.37
C TYR A 106 15.40 6.55 9.56
N VAL A 107 14.64 5.98 8.63
CA VAL A 107 13.19 5.81 8.71
C VAL A 107 12.89 4.35 8.43
N SER A 108 12.44 3.62 9.45
CA SER A 108 12.08 2.21 9.32
C SER A 108 11.00 2.00 8.29
N SER A 109 11.11 0.94 7.51
CA SER A 109 10.07 0.52 6.57
C SER A 109 10.03 -0.99 6.42
N TYR A 110 8.87 -1.54 6.07
CA TYR A 110 8.72 -2.93 5.64
C TYR A 110 7.56 -3.05 4.65
N GLU A 111 7.63 -4.05 3.77
CA GLU A 111 6.49 -4.41 2.94
C GLU A 111 5.65 -5.44 3.69
N HIS A 112 4.38 -5.08 3.93
CA HIS A 112 3.37 -5.96 4.48
C HIS A 112 2.70 -6.74 3.36
N GLY A 113 2.41 -8.03 3.63
CA GLY A 113 1.65 -8.91 2.75
C GLY A 113 2.50 -10.09 2.27
N PHE A 114 1.97 -11.30 2.46
CA PHE A 114 2.60 -12.54 2.01
C PHE A 114 1.63 -13.43 1.21
N THR A 115 0.49 -12.85 0.81
CA THR A 115 -0.57 -13.56 0.12
C THR A 115 -0.29 -13.70 -1.38
N PRO A 116 -0.80 -14.75 -2.03
CA PRO A 116 -0.73 -14.88 -3.48
C PRO A 116 -1.39 -13.71 -4.24
N GLY A 117 -2.39 -13.05 -3.63
CA GLY A 117 -3.08 -11.88 -4.19
C GLY A 117 -2.25 -10.60 -4.16
N ARG A 118 -1.10 -10.60 -3.46
CA ARG A 118 -0.16 -9.47 -3.40
C ARG A 118 -0.82 -8.13 -3.01
N HIS A 119 -1.73 -8.14 -2.03
CA HIS A 119 -2.30 -6.93 -1.44
C HIS A 119 -1.28 -6.26 -0.53
N HIS A 120 -0.19 -5.79 -1.14
CA HIS A 120 0.96 -5.31 -0.40
C HIS A 120 0.80 -3.86 0.01
N HIS A 121 1.45 -3.52 1.13
CA HIS A 121 1.50 -2.16 1.65
C HIS A 121 2.92 -1.87 2.14
N THR A 122 3.48 -0.73 1.77
CA THR A 122 4.69 -0.25 2.44
C THR A 122 4.29 0.51 3.70
N VAL A 123 4.78 0.04 4.83
CA VAL A 123 4.57 0.63 6.15
C VAL A 123 5.83 1.41 6.51
N ILE A 124 5.72 2.73 6.58
CA ILE A 124 6.86 3.64 6.79
C ILE A 124 6.81 4.22 8.19
N GLY A 125 7.92 4.12 8.93
CA GLY A 125 8.08 4.68 10.26
C GLY A 125 7.58 3.77 11.40
N ALA A 126 7.22 2.53 11.13
CA ALA A 126 6.74 1.59 12.16
C ALA A 126 7.85 1.14 13.12
N ASP A 127 7.46 0.82 14.36
CA ASP A 127 8.36 0.30 15.40
C ASP A 127 8.33 -1.24 15.47
N HIS A 128 7.32 -1.86 14.86
CA HIS A 128 7.15 -3.32 14.81
C HIS A 128 6.39 -3.74 13.56
N VAL A 129 6.50 -5.03 13.22
CA VAL A 129 5.77 -5.63 12.11
C VAL A 129 4.39 -6.08 12.57
N THR A 130 3.36 -5.68 11.85
CA THR A 130 2.00 -6.21 11.99
C THR A 130 1.88 -7.47 11.14
N TRP A 131 1.55 -8.62 11.77
CA TRP A 131 1.50 -9.93 11.10
C TRP A 131 0.12 -10.34 10.60
N PHE A 132 -0.90 -9.54 10.92
CA PHE A 132 -2.27 -9.84 10.55
C PHE A 132 -2.46 -9.71 9.03
N ASP A 133 -2.94 -10.77 8.38
CA ASP A 133 -3.26 -10.80 6.94
C ASP A 133 -4.25 -11.93 6.64
N TYR A 134 -4.90 -11.88 5.48
CA TYR A 134 -5.79 -12.91 4.97
C TYR A 134 -5.07 -13.78 3.93
N PRO A 135 -4.73 -15.06 4.25
CA PRO A 135 -3.88 -15.90 3.38
C PRO A 135 -4.41 -16.11 1.95
N LEU A 136 -5.72 -16.09 1.76
CA LEU A 136 -6.35 -16.33 0.45
C LEU A 136 -7.22 -15.15 0.02
N GLY A 137 -7.55 -14.24 0.94
CA GLY A 137 -8.53 -13.19 0.77
C GLY A 137 -8.04 -12.02 -0.06
N GLY A 138 -9.00 -11.29 -0.63
CA GLY A 138 -8.77 -10.11 -1.45
C GLY A 138 -10.03 -9.30 -1.65
N SER A 139 -11.09 -9.56 -0.87
CA SER A 139 -12.29 -8.73 -0.89
C SER A 139 -11.99 -7.35 -0.31
N THR A 140 -12.70 -6.32 -0.79
CA THR A 140 -12.55 -4.93 -0.32
C THR A 140 -12.64 -4.83 1.21
N ARG A 141 -13.51 -5.60 1.87
CA ARG A 141 -13.62 -5.59 3.33
C ARG A 141 -12.40 -6.20 4.04
N GLN A 142 -11.76 -7.21 3.45
CA GLN A 142 -10.51 -7.78 4.00
C GLN A 142 -9.35 -6.82 3.83
N LYS A 143 -9.26 -6.16 2.67
CA LYS A 143 -8.28 -5.10 2.43
C LYS A 143 -8.44 -3.95 3.44
N GLN A 144 -9.69 -3.52 3.73
CA GLN A 144 -9.95 -2.50 4.74
C GLN A 144 -9.54 -2.96 6.13
N ASP A 145 -9.83 -4.21 6.51
CA ASP A 145 -9.47 -4.78 7.81
C ASP A 145 -7.94 -4.81 8.00
N VAL A 146 -7.19 -5.19 6.95
CA VAL A 146 -5.71 -5.14 6.96
C VAL A 146 -5.23 -3.69 7.09
N ILE A 147 -5.80 -2.73 6.35
CA ILE A 147 -5.44 -1.31 6.47
C ILE A 147 -5.70 -0.80 7.89
N ASP A 148 -6.84 -1.15 8.51
CA ASP A 148 -7.19 -0.73 9.87
C ASP A 148 -6.18 -1.28 10.90
N GLU A 149 -5.78 -2.54 10.76
CA GLU A 149 -4.76 -3.17 11.62
C GLU A 149 -3.37 -2.53 11.43
N LEU A 150 -2.97 -2.30 10.18
CA LEU A 150 -1.71 -1.63 9.87
C LEU A 150 -1.68 -0.19 10.40
N ARG A 151 -2.80 0.52 10.30
CA ARG A 151 -2.91 1.92 10.72
C ARG A 151 -2.61 2.13 12.20
N ALA A 152 -2.83 1.12 13.04
CA ALA A 152 -2.52 1.18 14.46
C ALA A 152 -1.02 1.38 14.74
N SER A 153 -0.13 0.93 13.85
CA SER A 153 1.33 1.00 14.00
C SER A 153 2.04 1.78 12.90
N ALA A 154 1.33 2.18 11.84
CA ALA A 154 1.90 2.84 10.67
C ALA A 154 1.82 4.37 10.79
N PRO A 155 2.93 5.11 10.98
CA PRO A 155 2.96 6.57 10.84
C PRO A 155 2.60 7.03 9.42
N PHE A 156 2.96 6.24 8.39
CA PHE A 156 2.60 6.47 7.00
C PHE A 156 2.42 5.14 6.26
N LEU A 157 1.31 4.99 5.53
CA LEU A 157 0.89 3.74 4.90
C LEU A 157 0.65 3.93 3.41
N VAL A 158 1.30 3.10 2.59
CA VAL A 158 1.23 3.15 1.14
C VAL A 158 0.55 1.88 0.59
N VAL A 159 -0.39 2.03 -0.33
CA VAL A 159 -0.91 0.93 -1.16
C VAL A 159 0.06 0.69 -2.31
N ASN A 160 0.69 -0.50 -2.36
CA ASN A 160 1.74 -0.82 -3.32
C ASN A 160 1.18 -1.34 -4.64
N HIS A 161 1.89 -1.04 -5.76
CA HIS A 161 1.73 -1.62 -7.12
C HIS A 161 0.33 -2.22 -7.39
N PRO A 162 -0.74 -1.42 -7.46
CA PRO A 162 -2.13 -1.88 -7.31
C PRO A 162 -2.60 -2.91 -8.33
N THR A 163 -1.96 -3.03 -9.50
CA THR A 163 -2.35 -4.05 -10.49
C THR A 163 -1.53 -5.33 -10.46
N LYS A 164 -0.45 -5.38 -9.66
CA LYS A 164 0.38 -6.59 -9.56
C LYS A 164 -0.45 -7.75 -9.01
N ALA A 165 -0.66 -8.80 -9.83
CA ALA A 165 -1.55 -9.90 -9.53
C ALA A 165 -3.03 -9.50 -9.28
N GLN A 166 -3.48 -8.38 -9.86
CA GLN A 166 -4.84 -7.83 -9.65
C GLN A 166 -5.14 -7.54 -8.18
N SER A 167 -4.14 -7.06 -7.45
CA SER A 167 -4.21 -6.87 -6.00
C SER A 167 -5.31 -5.90 -5.57
N PHE A 168 -5.43 -4.77 -6.26
CA PHE A 168 -6.49 -3.78 -6.03
C PHE A 168 -7.25 -3.50 -7.33
N SER A 169 -8.49 -3.08 -7.21
CA SER A 169 -9.29 -2.55 -8.29
C SER A 169 -9.47 -1.03 -8.14
N ILE A 170 -9.86 -0.36 -9.20
CA ILE A 170 -10.27 1.06 -9.16
C ILE A 170 -11.34 1.27 -8.06
N SER A 171 -12.34 0.38 -8.02
CA SER A 171 -13.39 0.44 -7.00
C SER A 171 -12.90 0.25 -5.57
N ASP A 172 -11.80 -0.50 -5.35
CA ASP A 172 -11.18 -0.58 -4.03
C ASP A 172 -10.64 0.80 -3.61
N LEU A 173 -9.92 1.50 -4.50
CA LEU A 173 -9.35 2.82 -4.16
C LEU A 173 -10.42 3.90 -3.95
N GLU A 174 -11.57 3.77 -4.62
CA GLU A 174 -12.73 4.63 -4.37
C GLU A 174 -13.36 4.41 -2.99
N GLN A 175 -13.28 3.20 -2.44
CA GLN A 175 -13.96 2.79 -1.20
C GLN A 175 -13.03 2.81 0.02
N LEU A 176 -11.83 2.24 -0.11
CA LEU A 176 -10.88 2.08 1.00
C LEU A 176 -10.49 3.41 1.64
N THR A 177 -10.19 3.36 2.93
CA THR A 177 -9.83 4.52 3.74
C THR A 177 -8.68 4.17 4.68
N GLY A 178 -7.97 5.17 5.21
CA GLY A 178 -6.96 4.95 6.24
C GLY A 178 -5.54 4.71 5.72
N TYR A 179 -5.30 4.71 4.42
CA TYR A 179 -3.96 4.77 3.82
C TYR A 179 -3.59 6.22 3.46
N ASP A 180 -2.30 6.51 3.31
CA ASP A 180 -1.80 7.88 3.08
C ASP A 180 -1.34 8.13 1.65
N ALA A 181 -0.91 7.06 0.95
CA ALA A 181 -0.42 7.17 -0.43
C ALA A 181 -0.74 5.93 -1.27
N VAL A 182 -0.65 6.10 -2.57
CA VAL A 182 -0.69 5.04 -3.58
C VAL A 182 0.64 5.05 -4.33
N GLU A 183 1.23 3.88 -4.57
CA GLU A 183 2.33 3.79 -5.53
C GLU A 183 1.83 4.10 -6.92
N VAL A 184 2.28 5.24 -7.47
CA VAL A 184 1.90 5.69 -8.82
C VAL A 184 2.81 5.15 -9.90
N ALA A 185 4.03 4.77 -9.56
CA ALA A 185 4.99 4.20 -10.50
C ALA A 185 6.07 3.36 -9.80
N THR A 186 6.36 2.20 -10.37
CA THR A 186 7.51 1.35 -10.02
C THR A 186 8.08 0.69 -11.28
N LYS A 187 9.08 -0.18 -11.14
CA LYS A 187 9.61 -0.99 -12.26
C LYS A 187 8.54 -1.79 -13.01
N TYR A 188 7.38 -2.05 -12.40
CA TYR A 188 6.31 -2.85 -13.01
C TYR A 188 5.32 -2.04 -13.84
N GLY A 189 5.28 -0.73 -13.68
CA GLY A 189 4.36 0.12 -14.43
C GLY A 189 4.03 1.45 -13.77
N VAL A 190 3.02 2.10 -14.34
CA VAL A 190 2.44 3.36 -13.88
C VAL A 190 0.97 3.12 -13.59
N TRP A 191 0.45 3.67 -12.48
CA TRP A 191 -0.90 3.45 -11.94
C TRP A 191 -1.52 4.76 -11.44
N ASP A 192 -1.35 5.82 -12.18
CA ASP A 192 -1.90 7.13 -11.84
C ASP A 192 -3.44 7.16 -11.92
N ASP A 193 -4.06 6.26 -12.70
CA ASP A 193 -5.51 6.03 -12.73
C ASP A 193 -6.08 5.54 -11.37
N PHE A 194 -5.34 4.71 -10.63
CA PHE A 194 -5.71 4.29 -9.28
C PHE A 194 -5.63 5.44 -8.29
N TRP A 195 -4.63 6.29 -8.43
CA TRP A 195 -4.50 7.51 -7.64
C TRP A 195 -5.64 8.49 -7.94
N ASP A 196 -5.95 8.72 -9.22
CA ASP A 196 -7.07 9.56 -9.64
C ASP A 196 -8.43 9.04 -9.14
N ALA A 197 -8.63 7.73 -9.08
CA ALA A 197 -9.83 7.13 -8.50
C ALA A 197 -9.99 7.48 -7.02
N ALA A 198 -8.93 7.33 -6.23
CA ALA A 198 -8.94 7.69 -4.82
C ALA A 198 -9.19 9.19 -4.62
N LEU A 199 -8.48 10.06 -5.34
CA LEU A 199 -8.64 11.52 -5.27
C LEU A 199 -10.06 11.95 -5.67
N SER A 200 -10.61 11.37 -6.75
CA SER A 200 -11.97 11.69 -7.22
C SER A 200 -13.05 11.27 -6.25
N ALA A 201 -12.79 10.23 -5.48
CA ALA A 201 -13.66 9.80 -4.38
C ALA A 201 -13.47 10.62 -3.09
N GLY A 202 -12.63 11.67 -3.11
CA GLY A 202 -12.36 12.56 -1.97
C GLY A 202 -11.46 11.95 -0.91
N ARG A 203 -10.57 11.03 -1.29
CA ARG A 203 -9.51 10.49 -0.42
C ARG A 203 -8.28 11.38 -0.55
N PRO A 204 -7.85 12.08 0.51
CA PRO A 204 -6.66 12.93 0.46
C PRO A 204 -5.41 12.04 0.58
N VAL A 205 -5.03 11.44 -0.54
CA VAL A 205 -3.90 10.52 -0.64
C VAL A 205 -2.86 11.04 -1.61
N TRP A 206 -1.60 10.70 -1.36
CA TRP A 206 -0.47 11.19 -2.12
C TRP A 206 -0.01 10.16 -3.15
N GLY A 207 0.66 10.60 -4.21
CA GLY A 207 1.28 9.72 -5.19
C GLY A 207 2.74 9.48 -4.86
N MET A 208 3.16 8.23 -4.68
CA MET A 208 4.54 7.86 -4.36
C MET A 208 5.12 6.99 -5.48
N ALA A 209 6.29 7.36 -6.02
CA ALA A 209 7.07 6.48 -6.88
C ALA A 209 8.13 5.76 -6.04
N ALA A 210 8.41 4.51 -6.40
CA ALA A 210 9.41 3.69 -5.72
C ALA A 210 10.05 2.69 -6.69
N ASP A 211 11.14 2.06 -6.30
CA ASP A 211 11.83 1.08 -7.13
C ASP A 211 11.14 -0.28 -7.16
N ASP A 212 10.62 -0.76 -6.03
CA ASP A 212 10.34 -2.18 -5.77
C ASP A 212 11.56 -3.03 -6.21
N GLY A 213 12.74 -2.52 -5.83
CA GLY A 213 14.03 -3.02 -6.31
C GLY A 213 14.41 -4.34 -5.67
N HIS A 214 14.95 -5.27 -6.48
CA HIS A 214 15.43 -6.58 -6.03
C HIS A 214 16.85 -6.80 -6.58
N ALA A 215 17.71 -5.79 -6.41
CA ALA A 215 19.04 -5.73 -7.03
C ALA A 215 19.91 -6.95 -6.69
N GLN A 216 20.70 -7.40 -7.67
CA GLN A 216 21.79 -8.35 -7.46
C GLN A 216 23.14 -7.63 -7.48
N THR A 217 23.33 -6.71 -8.40
CA THR A 217 24.51 -5.84 -8.50
C THR A 217 24.13 -4.50 -9.11
N GLU A 218 24.97 -3.48 -8.97
CA GLU A 218 24.76 -2.16 -9.60
C GLU A 218 24.63 -2.20 -11.11
N THR A 219 25.29 -3.15 -11.75
CA THR A 219 25.38 -3.30 -13.21
C THR A 219 24.37 -4.31 -13.74
N ASP A 220 23.61 -4.97 -12.88
CA ASP A 220 22.57 -5.91 -13.31
C ASP A 220 21.46 -5.13 -14.02
N PRO A 221 21.15 -5.46 -15.30
CA PRO A 221 20.03 -4.85 -16.00
C PRO A 221 18.69 -5.01 -15.30
N GLY A 222 18.57 -5.99 -14.39
CA GLY A 222 17.39 -6.23 -13.55
C GLY A 222 17.42 -5.51 -12.20
N SER A 223 18.46 -4.73 -11.88
CA SER A 223 18.59 -4.10 -10.56
C SER A 223 17.49 -3.06 -10.29
N HIS A 224 17.07 -2.33 -11.28
CA HIS A 224 16.03 -1.30 -11.24
C HIS A 224 16.21 -0.22 -10.16
N LEU A 225 17.44 -0.04 -9.65
CA LEU A 225 17.74 0.98 -8.64
C LEU A 225 17.70 2.38 -9.25
N GLY A 226 16.95 3.28 -8.61
CA GLY A 226 16.80 4.66 -9.04
C GLY A 226 15.76 4.88 -10.13
N ILE A 227 14.88 3.89 -10.40
CA ILE A 227 13.76 4.04 -11.32
C ILE A 227 12.66 4.91 -10.69
N GLY A 228 12.34 4.65 -9.43
CA GLY A 228 11.35 5.40 -8.67
C GLY A 228 11.95 6.00 -7.41
N ALA A 229 11.64 7.24 -7.14
CA ALA A 229 12.09 7.95 -5.95
C ALA A 229 11.09 9.02 -5.51
N VAL A 230 11.25 9.53 -4.32
CA VAL A 230 10.56 10.74 -3.86
C VAL A 230 11.58 11.79 -3.44
N VAL A 231 11.27 13.05 -3.70
CA VAL A 231 12.02 14.21 -3.19
C VAL A 231 11.18 14.87 -2.10
N ILE A 232 11.65 14.79 -0.86
CA ILE A 232 10.91 15.22 0.34
C ILE A 232 11.29 16.66 0.68
N HIS A 233 10.30 17.54 0.77
CA HIS A 233 10.47 18.95 1.00
C HIS A 233 10.49 19.24 2.51
N THR A 234 11.64 19.10 3.14
CA THR A 234 11.87 19.43 4.54
C THR A 234 13.26 20.01 4.76
N GLN A 235 13.35 20.99 5.66
CA GLN A 235 14.63 21.51 6.15
C GLN A 235 15.09 20.72 7.39
N GLU A 236 14.17 19.98 8.00
CA GLU A 236 14.44 19.17 9.18
C GLU A 236 14.93 17.79 8.77
N ARG A 237 16.24 17.59 8.82
CA ARG A 237 16.92 16.34 8.45
C ARG A 237 16.84 15.32 9.59
N THR A 238 15.61 14.95 9.97
CA THR A 238 15.31 13.97 11.02
C THR A 238 14.19 13.03 10.59
N ARG A 239 14.09 11.87 11.24
CA ARG A 239 12.98 10.92 11.05
C ARG A 239 11.62 11.64 11.16
N ASP A 240 11.44 12.46 12.19
CA ASP A 240 10.15 13.14 12.42
C ASP A 240 9.87 14.22 11.39
N GLY A 241 10.89 14.92 10.92
CA GLY A 241 10.78 15.88 9.81
C GLY A 241 10.34 15.20 8.51
N VAL A 242 10.94 14.05 8.18
CA VAL A 242 10.56 13.22 7.03
C VAL A 242 9.11 12.75 7.15
N LEU A 243 8.74 12.11 8.26
CA LEU A 243 7.39 11.58 8.46
C LEU A 243 6.31 12.68 8.47
N ARG A 244 6.63 13.87 8.97
CA ARG A 244 5.73 15.01 8.91
C ARG A 244 5.55 15.48 7.47
N ALA A 245 6.63 15.63 6.73
CA ALA A 245 6.56 16.04 5.33
C ALA A 245 5.77 15.05 4.47
N LEU A 246 5.97 13.73 4.68
CA LEU A 246 5.19 12.70 4.00
C LEU A 246 3.69 12.83 4.29
N ARG A 247 3.29 12.94 5.55
CA ARG A 247 1.88 13.09 5.95
C ARG A 247 1.22 14.35 5.39
N GLU A 248 1.97 15.42 5.24
CA GLU A 248 1.50 16.69 4.68
C GLU A 248 1.60 16.71 3.14
N GLY A 249 2.02 15.64 2.49
CA GLY A 249 2.19 15.58 1.04
C GLY A 249 3.32 16.46 0.51
N ARG A 250 4.19 16.97 1.38
CA ARG A 250 5.33 17.84 1.01
C ARG A 250 6.46 17.02 0.42
N PHE A 251 6.16 16.44 -0.73
CA PHE A 251 7.11 15.72 -1.58
C PHE A 251 6.56 15.66 -3.00
N HIS A 252 7.41 15.35 -3.96
CA HIS A 252 7.01 14.92 -5.29
C HIS A 252 7.71 13.63 -5.65
N SER A 253 7.15 12.88 -6.57
CA SER A 253 7.66 11.61 -7.05
C SER A 253 8.40 11.77 -8.35
N LEU A 254 9.53 11.07 -8.47
CA LEU A 254 10.36 10.99 -9.68
C LEU A 254 10.28 9.55 -10.19
N TYR A 255 10.00 9.40 -11.47
CA TYR A 255 10.04 8.13 -12.17
C TYR A 255 10.87 8.25 -13.44
N THR A 256 11.86 7.38 -13.62
CA THR A 256 12.72 7.37 -14.80
C THR A 256 12.91 5.96 -15.32
N ARG A 257 12.85 5.78 -16.63
CA ARG A 257 13.09 4.45 -17.25
C ARG A 257 14.53 4.20 -17.63
N GLN A 258 15.42 5.20 -17.61
CA GLN A 258 16.74 5.12 -18.24
C GLN A 258 17.79 5.95 -17.50
N ASN A 259 18.04 5.85 -16.24
CA ASN A 259 19.16 6.53 -15.56
C ASN A 259 19.46 7.99 -16.04
N GLU A 260 18.46 8.67 -16.57
CA GLU A 260 18.56 10.07 -16.97
C GLU A 260 18.48 10.95 -15.72
N GLY A 261 19.13 12.11 -15.77
CA GLY A 261 19.20 12.99 -14.61
C GLY A 261 17.81 13.38 -14.07
N PRO A 262 17.68 13.63 -12.77
CA PRO A 262 16.41 14.04 -12.19
C PRO A 262 15.99 15.41 -12.72
N ILE A 263 14.73 15.55 -13.11
CA ILE A 263 14.12 16.86 -13.36
C ILE A 263 14.03 17.60 -12.03
N ALA A 264 14.58 18.80 -11.95
CA ALA A 264 14.48 19.61 -10.74
C ALA A 264 13.19 20.41 -10.73
N LEU A 265 12.31 20.14 -9.75
CA LEU A 265 11.19 21.05 -9.47
C LEU A 265 11.75 22.31 -8.77
N GLU A 266 11.47 23.48 -9.29
CA GLU A 266 11.88 24.75 -8.72
C GLU A 266 10.75 25.46 -7.96
N LEU A 267 9.53 25.36 -8.49
CA LEU A 267 8.36 26.06 -7.97
C LEU A 267 7.08 25.27 -8.24
N CYS A 268 6.19 25.25 -7.24
CA CYS A 268 4.80 24.89 -7.42
C CYS A 268 3.96 25.69 -6.43
N GLU A 269 3.38 26.81 -6.87
CA GLU A 269 2.67 27.74 -5.99
C GLU A 269 1.35 28.20 -6.58
N ILE A 270 0.47 28.68 -5.72
CA ILE A 270 -0.82 29.26 -6.11
C ILE A 270 -0.75 30.76 -5.85
N GLU A 271 -0.88 31.54 -6.92
CA GLU A 271 -0.91 32.99 -6.89
C GLU A 271 -2.02 33.52 -7.81
N GLY A 272 -2.80 34.47 -7.34
CA GLY A 272 -3.88 35.07 -8.14
C GLY A 272 -4.91 34.07 -8.68
N GLY A 273 -5.12 32.94 -8.00
CA GLY A 273 -6.02 31.88 -8.46
C GLY A 273 -5.45 30.97 -9.55
N GLN A 274 -4.16 31.06 -9.83
CA GLN A 274 -3.46 30.22 -10.78
C GLN A 274 -2.47 29.30 -10.05
N LEU A 275 -2.37 28.04 -10.48
CA LEU A 275 -1.34 27.11 -10.10
C LEU A 275 -0.17 27.28 -11.06
N HIS A 276 0.96 27.77 -10.55
CA HIS A 276 2.20 27.97 -11.30
C HIS A 276 3.18 26.84 -11.01
N VAL A 277 3.75 26.25 -12.06
CA VAL A 277 4.76 25.20 -11.95
C VAL A 277 5.97 25.60 -12.77
N ARG A 278 7.19 25.49 -12.20
CA ARG A 278 8.45 25.70 -12.92
C ARG A 278 9.44 24.60 -12.56
N VAL A 279 10.15 24.14 -13.58
CA VAL A 279 11.24 23.16 -13.51
C VAL A 279 12.54 23.77 -14.05
N GLY A 280 13.68 23.17 -13.68
CA GLY A 280 15.01 23.72 -13.99
C GLY A 280 15.42 23.67 -15.46
N GLU A 281 14.59 23.08 -16.32
CA GLU A 281 14.90 22.90 -17.75
C GLU A 281 13.61 22.84 -18.59
N ASP A 282 13.74 22.90 -19.93
CA ASP A 282 12.60 22.78 -20.81
C ASP A 282 11.96 21.39 -20.71
N ALA A 283 10.74 21.32 -20.20
CA ALA A 283 9.95 20.11 -20.16
C ALA A 283 9.41 19.78 -21.57
N SER A 284 9.43 18.50 -21.93
CA SER A 284 8.73 18.03 -23.13
C SER A 284 7.25 18.36 -23.04
N VAL A 285 6.66 18.15 -21.85
CA VAL A 285 5.28 18.53 -21.56
C VAL A 285 5.06 18.69 -20.04
N ILE A 286 4.24 19.69 -19.68
CA ILE A 286 3.67 19.89 -18.34
C ILE A 286 2.17 19.76 -18.48
N ARG A 287 1.55 18.86 -17.72
CA ARG A 287 0.12 18.54 -17.77
C ARG A 287 -0.54 18.80 -16.44
N PHE A 288 -1.75 19.34 -16.47
CA PHE A 288 -2.61 19.54 -15.32
C PHE A 288 -3.81 18.63 -15.45
N TYR A 289 -4.03 17.77 -14.46
CA TYR A 289 -5.12 16.81 -14.43
C TYR A 289 -6.10 17.14 -13.30
N GLY A 290 -7.37 17.02 -13.60
CA GLY A 290 -8.48 17.11 -12.66
C GLY A 290 -9.08 15.74 -12.33
N PRO A 291 -10.33 15.69 -11.84
CA PRO A 291 -11.01 14.47 -11.48
C PRO A 291 -10.99 13.42 -12.59
N HIS A 292 -10.84 12.16 -12.17
CA HIS A 292 -10.80 10.98 -13.04
C HIS A 292 -9.64 10.97 -14.07
N GLY A 293 -8.59 11.76 -13.82
CA GLY A 293 -7.47 11.89 -14.76
C GLY A 293 -7.79 12.75 -15.98
N ASP A 294 -8.84 13.56 -15.92
CA ASP A 294 -9.21 14.46 -17.01
C ASP A 294 -8.12 15.51 -17.23
N LEU A 295 -7.57 15.54 -18.44
CA LEU A 295 -6.59 16.54 -18.83
C LEU A 295 -7.25 17.93 -18.92
N ARG A 296 -6.89 18.82 -17.99
CA ARG A 296 -7.42 20.20 -17.92
C ARG A 296 -6.62 21.16 -18.78
N HIS A 297 -5.29 21.01 -18.78
CA HIS A 297 -4.39 21.89 -19.51
C HIS A 297 -3.05 21.20 -19.77
N GLN A 298 -2.36 21.58 -20.85
CA GLN A 298 -0.97 21.18 -21.08
C GLN A 298 -0.18 22.27 -21.78
N VAL A 299 1.12 22.30 -21.48
CA VAL A 299 2.13 23.15 -22.13
C VAL A 299 3.28 22.28 -22.57
N THR A 300 3.82 22.52 -23.75
CA THR A 300 4.94 21.75 -24.34
C THR A 300 6.15 22.63 -24.61
N GLY A 301 7.36 22.07 -24.43
CA GLY A 301 8.63 22.73 -24.77
C GLY A 301 8.88 24.00 -23.95
N ARG A 302 8.49 24.02 -22.68
CA ARG A 302 8.68 25.17 -21.77
C ARG A 302 9.09 24.67 -20.39
N PRO A 303 9.92 25.45 -19.64
CA PRO A 303 10.30 25.12 -18.28
C PRO A 303 9.20 25.47 -17.26
N GLU A 304 8.16 26.19 -17.67
CA GLU A 304 7.08 26.64 -16.79
C GLU A 304 5.71 26.58 -17.45
N ALA A 305 4.70 26.42 -16.61
CA ALA A 305 3.29 26.43 -17.02
C ALA A 305 2.41 26.97 -15.90
N SER A 306 1.24 27.49 -16.26
CA SER A 306 0.25 27.98 -15.31
C SER A 306 -1.13 27.50 -15.71
N TYR A 307 -1.94 27.15 -14.70
CA TYR A 307 -3.33 26.73 -14.87
C TYR A 307 -4.25 27.53 -13.96
N ALA A 308 -5.30 28.15 -14.54
CA ALA A 308 -6.32 28.87 -13.77
C ALA A 308 -7.22 27.86 -13.05
N LEU A 309 -7.14 27.84 -11.72
CA LEU A 309 -7.93 26.95 -10.87
C LEU A 309 -9.42 27.30 -10.93
N GLY A 310 -10.21 26.43 -11.50
CA GLY A 310 -11.64 26.60 -11.70
C GLY A 310 -12.48 26.39 -10.43
N ALA A 311 -13.71 26.89 -10.44
CA ALA A 311 -14.67 26.66 -9.36
C ALA A 311 -15.03 25.14 -9.24
N ASP A 312 -15.00 24.44 -10.39
CA ASP A 312 -15.36 23.03 -10.49
C ASP A 312 -14.17 22.07 -10.32
N ASP A 313 -12.98 22.60 -9.98
CA ASP A 313 -11.82 21.76 -9.69
C ASP A 313 -11.80 21.41 -8.19
N PRO A 314 -12.14 20.17 -7.79
CA PRO A 314 -11.97 19.71 -6.42
C PRO A 314 -10.49 19.48 -6.10
N TYR A 315 -9.69 19.09 -7.08
CA TYR A 315 -8.25 18.98 -7.01
C TYR A 315 -7.61 19.18 -8.39
N VAL A 316 -6.33 19.51 -8.37
CA VAL A 316 -5.48 19.53 -9.58
C VAL A 316 -4.14 18.89 -9.23
N ARG A 317 -3.74 17.84 -9.95
CA ARG A 317 -2.40 17.28 -9.92
C ARG A 317 -1.61 17.63 -11.18
N VAL A 318 -0.29 17.62 -11.06
CA VAL A 318 0.60 17.99 -12.18
C VAL A 318 1.55 16.85 -12.50
N GLU A 319 1.75 16.61 -13.79
CA GLU A 319 2.75 15.73 -14.36
C GLU A 319 3.72 16.54 -15.23
N VAL A 320 5.00 16.35 -15.02
CA VAL A 320 6.04 16.96 -15.86
C VAL A 320 6.88 15.85 -16.47
N ILE A 321 7.03 15.89 -17.79
CA ILE A 321 7.84 14.92 -18.53
C ILE A 321 9.01 15.68 -19.19
N ALA A 322 10.23 15.24 -18.91
CA ALA A 322 11.42 15.69 -19.60
C ALA A 322 12.45 14.56 -19.67
N HIS A 323 13.18 14.45 -20.78
CA HIS A 323 14.29 13.51 -21.00
C HIS A 323 14.03 12.07 -20.54
N GLY A 324 12.80 11.55 -20.73
CA GLY A 324 12.44 10.18 -20.31
C GLY A 324 12.09 10.01 -18.83
N ALA A 325 12.24 11.06 -18.03
CA ALA A 325 11.79 11.09 -16.64
C ALA A 325 10.41 11.75 -16.51
N VAL A 326 9.68 11.38 -15.46
CA VAL A 326 8.36 11.93 -15.11
C VAL A 326 8.38 12.38 -13.67
N LEU A 327 7.98 13.62 -13.41
CA LEU A 327 7.61 14.08 -12.07
C LEU A 327 6.10 13.95 -11.88
N TYR A 328 5.69 13.32 -10.82
CA TYR A 328 4.30 13.32 -10.33
C TYR A 328 4.24 14.24 -9.11
N LEU A 329 3.57 15.37 -9.26
CA LEU A 329 3.37 16.33 -8.18
C LEU A 329 2.09 15.98 -7.43
N ASN A 330 2.18 15.94 -6.11
CA ASN A 330 1.01 15.76 -5.25
C ASN A 330 -0.03 16.87 -5.52
N PRO A 331 -1.33 16.55 -5.45
CA PRO A 331 -2.36 17.47 -5.86
C PRO A 331 -2.48 18.67 -4.92
N VAL A 332 -2.86 19.80 -5.49
CA VAL A 332 -3.51 20.85 -4.72
C VAL A 332 -4.97 20.47 -4.55
N LEU A 333 -5.52 20.63 -3.34
CA LEU A 333 -6.84 20.14 -2.96
C LEU A 333 -7.73 21.29 -2.48
N ARG A 334 -9.01 21.29 -2.84
CA ARG A 334 -10.00 22.16 -2.19
C ARG A 334 -10.16 21.75 -0.73
N TRP A 335 -10.20 22.73 0.19
CA TRP A 335 -10.40 22.47 1.60
C TRP A 335 -11.05 23.67 2.31
N ASP A 336 -11.45 23.46 3.57
CA ASP A 336 -12.12 24.44 4.40
C ASP A 336 -11.17 25.44 5.10
N GLY A 337 -9.86 25.30 4.92
CA GLY A 337 -8.84 26.09 5.59
C GLY A 337 -8.43 25.57 6.97
N VAL A 338 -9.03 24.49 7.46
CA VAL A 338 -8.78 23.92 8.80
C VAL A 338 -8.09 22.56 8.72
N ALA A 339 -8.72 21.59 8.05
CA ALA A 339 -8.17 20.22 7.93
C ALA A 339 -8.61 19.57 6.62
N LEU A 340 -7.74 18.71 6.06
CA LEU A 340 -8.13 17.84 4.99
C LEU A 340 -9.17 16.82 5.48
N PRO A 341 -10.12 16.39 4.61
CA PRO A 341 -11.13 15.41 4.99
C PRO A 341 -10.48 14.10 5.43
N LYS A 342 -11.11 13.41 6.40
CA LYS A 342 -10.67 12.10 6.87
C LYS A 342 -11.83 11.12 6.74
N PRO A 343 -12.17 10.70 5.51
CA PRO A 343 -13.20 9.70 5.30
C PRO A 343 -12.84 8.41 6.02
N THR A 344 -13.81 7.79 6.68
CA THR A 344 -13.57 6.59 7.50
C THR A 344 -14.64 5.54 7.20
N ALA A 345 -14.22 4.32 6.90
CA ALA A 345 -15.10 3.18 6.82
C ALA A 345 -15.60 2.80 8.22
N ARG A 346 -16.89 2.51 8.36
CA ARG A 346 -17.50 2.18 9.65
C ARG A 346 -17.88 0.72 9.71
N VAL A 347 -17.44 0.02 10.76
CA VAL A 347 -17.81 -1.37 10.99
C VAL A 347 -19.32 -1.49 11.27
N LEU A 348 -20.01 -2.34 10.51
CA LEU A 348 -21.40 -2.73 10.73
C LEU A 348 -21.44 -3.86 11.78
N LEU A 349 -21.37 -3.49 13.06
CA LEU A 349 -21.22 -4.45 14.17
C LEU A 349 -22.28 -5.55 14.16
N GLY A 350 -23.57 -5.23 13.95
CA GLY A 350 -24.64 -6.22 13.93
C GLY A 350 -24.44 -7.29 12.85
N THR A 351 -24.15 -6.85 11.61
CA THR A 351 -23.90 -7.77 10.48
C THR A 351 -22.62 -8.58 10.72
N THR A 352 -21.57 -7.93 11.18
CA THR A 352 -20.28 -8.57 11.46
C THR A 352 -20.44 -9.71 12.48
N TRP A 353 -21.09 -9.43 13.62
CA TRP A 353 -21.28 -10.45 14.64
C TRP A 353 -22.26 -11.53 14.22
N ALA A 354 -23.32 -11.22 13.49
CA ALA A 354 -24.25 -12.22 12.97
C ALA A 354 -23.52 -13.22 12.06
N VAL A 355 -22.66 -12.76 11.16
CA VAL A 355 -21.89 -13.62 10.24
C VAL A 355 -20.82 -14.42 11.01
N ARG A 356 -20.10 -13.81 11.94
CA ARG A 356 -19.11 -14.49 12.79
C ARG A 356 -19.75 -15.61 13.61
N ILE A 357 -20.88 -15.36 14.23
CA ILE A 357 -21.61 -16.37 15.02
C ILE A 357 -22.13 -17.49 14.13
N ALA A 358 -22.74 -17.17 12.97
CA ALA A 358 -23.23 -18.19 12.05
C ALA A 358 -22.09 -19.09 11.53
N GLY A 359 -20.95 -18.49 11.17
CA GLY A 359 -19.73 -19.22 10.77
C GLY A 359 -19.19 -20.12 11.89
N ALA A 360 -19.09 -19.59 13.11
CA ALA A 360 -18.64 -20.37 14.28
C ALA A 360 -19.57 -21.57 14.56
N LEU A 361 -20.88 -21.38 14.45
CA LEU A 361 -21.87 -22.47 14.60
C LEU A 361 -21.71 -23.53 13.51
N ALA A 362 -21.43 -23.11 12.26
CA ALA A 362 -21.16 -24.03 11.16
C ALA A 362 -19.89 -24.87 11.41
N VAL A 363 -18.80 -24.24 11.85
CA VAL A 363 -17.56 -24.94 12.23
C VAL A 363 -17.81 -25.90 13.39
N ALA A 364 -18.56 -25.48 14.42
CA ALA A 364 -18.92 -26.34 15.55
C ALA A 364 -19.76 -27.57 15.12
N ALA A 365 -20.72 -27.36 14.22
CA ALA A 365 -21.51 -28.45 13.65
C ALA A 365 -20.65 -29.44 12.85
N LEU A 366 -19.75 -28.95 12.00
CA LEU A 366 -18.80 -29.78 11.25
C LEU A 366 -17.88 -30.57 12.19
N THR A 367 -17.38 -29.92 13.24
CA THR A 367 -16.56 -30.57 14.29
C THR A 367 -17.33 -31.71 14.97
N TRP A 368 -18.58 -31.45 15.34
CA TRP A 368 -19.43 -32.46 15.99
C TRP A 368 -19.70 -33.66 15.06
N LEU A 369 -20.01 -33.40 13.77
CA LEU A 369 -20.21 -34.45 12.77
C LEU A 369 -18.94 -35.28 12.55
N ALA A 370 -17.79 -34.63 12.44
CA ALA A 370 -16.50 -35.30 12.29
C ALA A 370 -16.16 -36.18 13.51
N ALA A 371 -16.39 -35.67 14.75
CA ALA A 371 -16.19 -36.40 15.95
C ALA A 371 -17.14 -37.63 16.05
N ARG A 372 -18.37 -37.49 15.57
CA ARG A 372 -19.35 -38.58 15.55
C ARG A 372 -18.98 -39.70 14.57
N ALA A 373 -18.47 -39.33 13.39
CA ALA A 373 -17.99 -40.28 12.39
C ALA A 373 -16.75 -41.09 12.83
N LEU A 374 -15.98 -40.55 13.76
CA LEU A 374 -14.80 -41.20 14.33
C LEU A 374 -15.10 -42.16 15.50
N ARG A 375 -16.33 -42.13 16.07
CA ARG A 375 -16.70 -43.04 17.15
C ARG A 375 -16.67 -44.47 16.60
N PRO A 376 -15.96 -45.42 17.25
CA PRO A 376 -16.04 -46.84 16.87
C PRO A 376 -17.50 -47.25 16.96
N GLY A 377 -18.04 -47.82 15.91
CA GLY A 377 -19.37 -48.46 15.98
C GLY A 377 -19.32 -49.47 17.13
N SER A 378 -20.22 -49.36 18.10
CA SER A 378 -20.42 -50.40 19.09
C SER A 378 -20.74 -51.68 18.32
N GLN A 379 -19.74 -52.58 18.24
CA GLN A 379 -20.03 -53.93 17.78
C GLN A 379 -21.10 -54.46 18.73
N GLY A 380 -22.30 -54.65 18.20
CA GLY A 380 -23.35 -55.31 18.92
C GLY A 380 -22.82 -56.66 19.38
N THR A 381 -22.72 -56.85 20.72
CA THR A 381 -22.49 -58.15 21.32
C THR A 381 -23.61 -59.05 20.81
N ALA A 382 -23.30 -59.87 19.81
CA ALA A 382 -24.15 -60.99 19.43
C ALA A 382 -24.23 -61.91 20.68
N LEU A 383 -25.36 -61.90 21.31
CA LEU A 383 -25.70 -62.86 22.37
C LEU A 383 -25.54 -64.26 21.76
N ALA A 384 -24.49 -64.97 22.18
CA ALA A 384 -24.34 -66.41 21.88
C ALA A 384 -25.52 -67.15 22.48
N ALA A 385 -26.31 -67.82 21.63
CA ALA A 385 -27.37 -68.70 22.07
C ALA A 385 -26.77 -69.89 22.83
N PRO A 386 -27.40 -70.35 23.93
CA PRO A 386 -26.88 -71.49 24.71
C PRO A 386 -27.04 -72.78 23.91
N SER A 387 -25.93 -73.49 23.70
CA SER A 387 -25.87 -74.82 23.10
C SER A 387 -26.64 -75.80 23.96
N GLY A 388 -27.78 -76.33 23.46
CA GLY A 388 -28.53 -77.37 24.13
C GLY A 388 -27.77 -78.65 24.20
N VAL A 389 -27.62 -79.14 25.44
CA VAL A 389 -27.13 -80.49 25.77
C VAL A 389 -28.17 -81.50 25.33
N ARG A 390 -27.84 -82.33 24.38
CA ARG A 390 -28.60 -83.58 24.09
C ARG A 390 -28.01 -84.67 24.91
N ASN A 391 -28.77 -85.16 25.91
CA ASN A 391 -28.54 -86.45 26.52
C ASN A 391 -29.05 -87.53 25.57
N SER A 392 -28.19 -88.50 25.26
CA SER A 392 -28.57 -89.79 24.66
C SER A 392 -28.39 -90.89 25.68
N THR A 393 -29.47 -91.56 25.96
CA THR A 393 -29.49 -92.85 26.59
C THR A 393 -29.13 -93.95 25.62
#